data_b7200cc8ddf0456bc2c80c386d68bbd4
#
_entry.id   b7200cc8ddf0456bc2c80c386d68bbd4
#
_cell.length_a   1.000
_cell.length_b   1.000
_cell.length_c   1.000
_cell.angle_alpha   90.00
_cell.angle_beta   90.00
_cell.angle_gamma   90.00
#
_symmetry.space_group_name_H-M   'P 1'
#
loop_
_entity.id
_entity.type
_entity.pdbx_description
1 polymer ?
#
loop_
_entity_poly.entity_id
_entity_poly.type
_entity_poly.pdbx_seq_one_letter_code
_entity_poly.pdbx_strand_id
1 'polypeptide(L)'
;MVAAVFGLALCAHGAQAPQHVNINQLSTTIEDVVVPLPNELFGALNKLGAVSWKEHVRSDEEPNFTERPRIALLLGTVIADGFIAVQAEDAPAVKDIGQRVLALAKGIGVGNSITPHAKAIIDAADKRNWANVRQELDRTQNSVQQAMNEVHDEKLSQLVSLGGWLRGTEVLTSVVKQHFSNDGAELLHQPDLLTYFQTRLQAMSEFNLPIVHQIQDALVEVKPLINIGNARISAESVKKVNEITTRLGNDIVKKD
;
A
#
# COMPACT_ATOMS: atom_id res chain seq x y z
N MET A 1 45.72 -1.50 58.78
CA MET A 1 45.75 -0.72 57.57
C MET A 1 45.25 -1.60 56.43
N VAL A 2 43.99 -1.40 56.03
CA VAL A 2 43.37 -2.14 54.92
C VAL A 2 43.01 -1.07 53.85
N ALA A 3 43.66 -1.15 52.70
CA ALA A 3 43.43 -0.25 51.58
C ALA A 3 42.26 -0.81 50.74
N ALA A 4 41.16 -0.04 50.64
CA ALA A 4 40.03 -0.33 49.75
C ALA A 4 40.33 0.25 48.39
N VAL A 5 40.38 -0.63 47.36
CA VAL A 5 40.48 -0.26 45.94
C VAL A 5 39.06 -0.12 45.42
N PHE A 6 38.64 1.12 45.06
CA PHE A 6 37.41 1.39 44.36
C PHE A 6 37.65 1.15 42.83
N GLY A 7 37.05 0.09 42.29
CA GLY A 7 37.00 -0.14 40.86
C GLY A 7 35.86 0.65 40.24
N LEU A 8 36.17 1.63 39.35
CA LEU A 8 35.20 2.29 38.49
C LEU A 8 34.82 1.33 37.34
N ALA A 9 33.59 0.86 37.36
CA ALA A 9 33.01 0.17 36.22
C ALA A 9 32.53 1.22 35.20
N LEU A 10 33.25 1.34 34.07
CA LEU A 10 32.76 2.07 32.89
C LEU A 10 31.61 1.27 32.27
N CYS A 11 30.39 1.76 32.40
CA CYS A 11 29.26 1.31 31.58
C CYS A 11 29.46 1.81 30.15
N ALA A 12 29.99 0.95 29.26
CA ALA A 12 29.96 1.18 27.84
C ALA A 12 28.49 1.05 27.37
N HIS A 13 27.85 2.17 27.09
CA HIS A 13 26.60 2.19 26.34
C HIS A 13 26.94 1.79 24.90
N GLY A 14 26.73 0.52 24.57
CA GLY A 14 26.78 0.04 23.20
C GLY A 14 25.68 0.72 22.41
N ALA A 15 26.06 1.52 21.41
CA ALA A 15 25.13 2.01 20.40
C ALA A 15 24.49 0.78 19.72
N GLN A 16 23.19 0.59 19.93
CA GLN A 16 22.44 -0.43 19.19
C GLN A 16 22.52 -0.07 17.70
N ALA A 17 23.04 -1.02 16.92
CA ALA A 17 23.00 -0.94 15.47
C ALA A 17 21.53 -0.77 15.01
N PRO A 18 21.26 0.00 13.94
CA PRO A 18 19.90 0.19 13.45
C PRO A 18 19.30 -1.20 13.17
N GLN A 19 18.17 -1.48 13.80
CA GLN A 19 17.44 -2.74 13.58
C GLN A 19 16.97 -2.71 12.13
N HIS A 20 17.48 -3.62 11.31
CA HIS A 20 16.93 -3.89 9.97
C HIS A 20 15.43 -4.18 10.14
N VAL A 21 14.60 -3.35 9.51
CA VAL A 21 13.16 -3.60 9.44
C VAL A 21 12.98 -4.85 8.59
N ASN A 22 12.57 -5.95 9.23
CA ASN A 22 12.32 -7.21 8.54
C ASN A 22 10.95 -7.10 7.86
N ILE A 23 10.94 -6.83 6.55
CA ILE A 23 9.73 -6.68 5.73
C ILE A 23 8.82 -7.92 5.84
N ASN A 24 9.37 -9.11 6.07
CA ASN A 24 8.60 -10.34 6.22
C ASN A 24 7.74 -10.40 7.51
N GLN A 25 7.92 -9.49 8.45
CA GLN A 25 7.07 -9.38 9.65
C GLN A 25 5.92 -8.38 9.49
N LEU A 26 5.89 -7.65 8.37
CA LEU A 26 5.02 -6.52 8.08
C LEU A 26 3.95 -6.86 7.02
N SER A 27 3.45 -8.10 6.94
CA SER A 27 2.77 -8.51 5.72
C SER A 27 1.71 -9.57 5.93
N THR A 28 0.67 -9.52 5.09
CA THR A 28 -0.29 -10.62 4.92
C THR A 28 0.26 -11.60 3.89
N THR A 29 0.40 -12.86 4.25
CA THR A 29 0.80 -13.90 3.30
C THR A 29 -0.40 -14.31 2.45
N ILE A 30 -0.32 -14.11 1.14
CA ILE A 30 -1.27 -14.63 0.17
C ILE A 30 -0.51 -15.67 -0.65
N GLU A 31 -0.87 -16.96 -0.52
CA GLU A 31 -0.24 -18.06 -1.25
C GLU A 31 1.31 -18.00 -1.24
N ASP A 32 1.91 -17.89 -0.04
CA ASP A 32 3.35 -17.82 0.21
C ASP A 32 4.05 -16.52 -0.26
N VAL A 33 3.35 -15.54 -0.81
CA VAL A 33 3.88 -14.22 -1.13
C VAL A 33 3.41 -13.18 -0.12
N VAL A 34 4.39 -12.42 0.35
CA VAL A 34 4.21 -11.36 1.33
C VAL A 34 3.77 -10.07 0.63
N VAL A 35 2.51 -9.64 0.82
CA VAL A 35 2.01 -8.36 0.32
C VAL A 35 2.13 -7.33 1.46
N PRO A 36 2.97 -6.29 1.32
CA PRO A 36 3.10 -5.25 2.34
C PRO A 36 1.77 -4.56 2.59
N LEU A 37 1.44 -4.35 3.86
CA LEU A 37 0.28 -3.55 4.23
C LEU A 37 0.59 -2.07 4.02
N PRO A 38 -0.31 -1.26 3.42
CA PRO A 38 -0.07 0.17 3.21
C PRO A 38 0.29 0.90 4.50
N ASN A 39 -0.35 0.56 5.62
CA ASN A 39 -0.06 1.17 6.92
C ASN A 39 1.39 0.95 7.37
N GLU A 40 1.95 -0.21 7.13
CA GLU A 40 3.32 -0.56 7.51
C GLU A 40 4.34 0.11 6.60
N LEU A 41 4.07 0.12 5.29
CA LEU A 41 4.90 0.82 4.31
C LEU A 41 4.97 2.33 4.63
N PHE A 42 3.83 2.95 4.89
CA PHE A 42 3.76 4.37 5.26
C PHE A 42 4.36 4.64 6.64
N GLY A 43 4.21 3.71 7.58
CA GLY A 43 4.90 3.75 8.87
C GLY A 43 6.42 3.69 8.74
N ALA A 44 6.94 2.90 7.80
CA ALA A 44 8.37 2.87 7.48
C ALA A 44 8.85 4.20 6.87
N LEU A 45 8.08 4.78 5.94
CA LEU A 45 8.37 6.10 5.37
C LEU A 45 8.44 7.21 6.43
N ASN A 46 7.50 7.22 7.38
CA ASN A 46 7.52 8.18 8.49
C ASN A 46 8.79 8.10 9.36
N LYS A 47 9.38 6.90 9.50
CA LYS A 47 10.63 6.71 10.22
C LYS A 47 11.86 7.23 9.47
N LEU A 48 11.77 7.33 8.14
CA LEU A 48 12.86 7.83 7.29
C LEU A 48 12.88 9.37 7.20
N GLY A 49 11.76 10.04 7.53
CA GLY A 49 11.68 11.50 7.52
C GLY A 49 10.25 12.01 7.61
N ALA A 50 10.10 13.33 7.72
CA ALA A 50 8.79 13.97 7.71
C ALA A 50 8.18 13.91 6.30
N VAL A 51 6.98 13.33 6.18
CA VAL A 51 6.23 13.22 4.93
C VAL A 51 5.03 14.16 4.95
N SER A 52 4.86 14.95 3.89
CA SER A 52 3.69 15.83 3.71
C SER A 52 2.51 15.03 3.15
N TRP A 53 1.92 14.16 3.97
CA TRP A 53 0.87 13.22 3.54
C TRP A 53 -0.32 13.89 2.85
N LYS A 54 -0.68 15.12 3.23
CA LYS A 54 -1.78 15.87 2.59
C LYS A 54 -1.57 16.11 1.11
N GLU A 55 -0.34 16.22 0.65
CA GLU A 55 -0.01 16.43 -0.77
C GLU A 55 -0.26 15.17 -1.61
N HIS A 56 -0.41 14.02 -0.96
CA HIS A 56 -0.65 12.74 -1.60
C HIS A 56 -2.12 12.28 -1.54
N VAL A 57 -2.97 13.01 -0.82
CA VAL A 57 -4.42 12.72 -0.77
C VAL A 57 -5.05 13.11 -2.10
N ARG A 58 -5.78 12.18 -2.73
CA ARG A 58 -6.56 12.44 -3.94
C ARG A 58 -8.00 12.75 -3.58
N SER A 59 -8.57 13.75 -4.29
CA SER A 59 -9.96 14.19 -4.15
C SER A 59 -10.78 13.99 -5.43
N ASP A 60 -10.26 13.19 -6.36
CA ASP A 60 -10.84 13.06 -7.68
C ASP A 60 -12.20 12.35 -7.66
N GLU A 61 -13.14 12.84 -8.49
CA GLU A 61 -14.40 12.16 -8.76
C GLU A 61 -14.13 10.83 -9.48
N GLU A 62 -14.76 9.77 -9.01
CA GLU A 62 -14.59 8.46 -9.61
C GLU A 62 -15.53 8.27 -10.79
N PRO A 63 -15.02 7.71 -11.88
CA PRO A 63 -15.88 7.30 -12.98
C PRO A 63 -16.77 6.14 -12.54
N ASN A 64 -17.99 6.12 -13.03
CA ASN A 64 -18.92 5.01 -12.79
C ASN A 64 -18.60 3.87 -13.78
N PHE A 65 -17.84 2.88 -13.33
CA PHE A 65 -17.52 1.68 -14.09
C PHE A 65 -18.56 0.58 -13.88
N THR A 66 -18.74 -0.26 -14.88
CA THR A 66 -19.62 -1.44 -14.85
C THR A 66 -18.83 -2.75 -14.82
N GLU A 67 -17.60 -2.74 -15.27
CA GLU A 67 -16.75 -3.91 -15.34
C GLU A 67 -16.15 -4.23 -13.96
N ARG A 68 -16.57 -5.35 -13.39
CA ARG A 68 -16.13 -5.78 -12.03
C ARG A 68 -14.61 -5.80 -11.86
N PRO A 69 -13.78 -6.25 -12.83
CA PRO A 69 -12.33 -6.21 -12.68
C PRO A 69 -11.78 -4.77 -12.55
N ARG A 70 -12.36 -3.82 -13.30
CA ARG A 70 -11.97 -2.42 -13.22
C ARG A 70 -12.38 -1.79 -11.89
N ILE A 71 -13.59 -2.11 -11.42
CA ILE A 71 -14.06 -1.70 -10.08
C ILE A 71 -13.13 -2.26 -9.00
N ALA A 72 -12.66 -3.50 -9.12
CA ALA A 72 -11.76 -4.12 -8.16
C ALA A 72 -10.39 -3.41 -8.10
N LEU A 73 -9.78 -3.10 -9.26
CA LEU A 73 -8.55 -2.31 -9.34
C LEU A 73 -8.73 -0.93 -8.67
N LEU A 74 -9.82 -0.24 -9.02
CA LEU A 74 -10.13 1.08 -8.47
C LEU A 74 -10.38 1.01 -6.97
N LEU A 75 -11.11 -0.01 -6.48
CA LEU A 75 -11.32 -0.22 -5.05
C LEU A 75 -10.00 -0.33 -4.28
N GLY A 76 -9.04 -1.11 -4.80
CA GLY A 76 -7.72 -1.21 -4.20
C GLY A 76 -6.98 0.14 -4.14
N THR A 77 -7.03 0.91 -5.22
CA THR A 77 -6.46 2.25 -5.28
C THR A 77 -7.08 3.19 -4.23
N VAL A 78 -8.41 3.19 -4.12
CA VAL A 78 -9.14 4.05 -3.18
C VAL A 78 -8.94 3.62 -1.72
N ILE A 79 -8.79 2.32 -1.45
CA ILE A 79 -8.38 1.83 -0.13
C ILE A 79 -7.01 2.39 0.25
N ALA A 80 -6.04 2.37 -0.67
CA ALA A 80 -4.72 2.95 -0.43
C ALA A 80 -4.79 4.47 -0.18
N ASP A 81 -5.65 5.21 -0.90
CA ASP A 81 -5.92 6.63 -0.63
C ASP A 81 -6.50 6.83 0.78
N GLY A 82 -7.33 5.92 1.27
CA GLY A 82 -7.83 5.93 2.65
C GLY A 82 -6.71 5.85 3.69
N PHE A 83 -5.73 4.98 3.49
CA PHE A 83 -4.55 4.91 4.35
C PHE A 83 -3.72 6.21 4.31
N ILE A 84 -3.59 6.84 3.14
CA ILE A 84 -2.89 8.13 2.98
C ILE A 84 -3.63 9.23 3.75
N ALA A 85 -4.96 9.31 3.64
CA ALA A 85 -5.79 10.27 4.35
C ALA A 85 -5.68 10.10 5.88
N VAL A 86 -5.56 8.87 6.35
CA VAL A 86 -5.33 8.56 7.78
C VAL A 86 -3.94 8.98 8.23
N GLN A 87 -2.91 8.81 7.42
CA GLN A 87 -1.57 9.32 7.72
C GLN A 87 -1.56 10.87 7.76
N ALA A 88 -2.35 11.51 6.90
CA ALA A 88 -2.56 12.96 6.88
C ALA A 88 -3.42 13.48 8.04
N GLU A 89 -4.06 12.59 8.80
CA GLU A 89 -5.06 12.92 9.83
C GLU A 89 -6.18 13.84 9.29
N ASP A 90 -6.60 13.60 8.03
CA ASP A 90 -7.60 14.36 7.31
C ASP A 90 -8.97 13.70 7.42
N ALA A 91 -9.76 14.08 8.44
CA ALA A 91 -11.07 13.48 8.70
C ALA A 91 -12.08 13.68 7.55
N PRO A 92 -12.18 14.87 6.91
CA PRO A 92 -13.01 15.03 5.71
C PRO A 92 -12.64 14.07 4.58
N ALA A 93 -11.35 13.92 4.27
CA ALA A 93 -10.87 13.00 3.25
C ALA A 93 -11.18 11.53 3.60
N VAL A 94 -10.95 11.11 4.86
CA VAL A 94 -11.29 9.75 5.34
C VAL A 94 -12.76 9.46 5.15
N LYS A 95 -13.64 10.41 5.43
CA LYS A 95 -15.09 10.26 5.28
C LYS A 95 -15.50 10.09 3.81
N ASP A 96 -15.00 10.95 2.94
CA ASP A 96 -15.26 10.89 1.50
C ASP A 96 -14.78 9.56 0.92
N ILE A 97 -13.52 9.21 1.15
CA ILE A 97 -12.93 7.95 0.71
C ILE A 97 -13.69 6.73 1.27
N GLY A 98 -14.13 6.77 2.52
CA GLY A 98 -14.94 5.71 3.12
C GLY A 98 -16.26 5.48 2.37
N GLN A 99 -16.93 6.53 1.91
CA GLN A 99 -18.14 6.44 1.09
C GLN A 99 -17.85 5.84 -0.29
N ARG A 100 -16.75 6.24 -0.91
CA ARG A 100 -16.28 5.71 -2.20
C ARG A 100 -15.95 4.23 -2.12
N VAL A 101 -15.21 3.81 -1.09
CA VAL A 101 -14.92 2.39 -0.81
C VAL A 101 -16.20 1.58 -0.71
N LEU A 102 -17.22 2.08 0.02
CA LEU A 102 -18.51 1.40 0.13
C LEU A 102 -19.23 1.25 -1.20
N ALA A 103 -19.23 2.29 -2.03
CA ALA A 103 -19.85 2.26 -3.36
C ALA A 103 -19.17 1.21 -4.26
N LEU A 104 -17.84 1.21 -4.34
CA LEU A 104 -17.06 0.26 -5.14
C LEU A 104 -17.19 -1.18 -4.63
N ALA A 105 -17.15 -1.37 -3.30
CA ALA A 105 -17.33 -2.68 -2.68
C ALA A 105 -18.70 -3.30 -2.98
N LYS A 106 -19.76 -2.48 -3.03
CA LYS A 106 -21.08 -2.92 -3.50
C LYS A 106 -21.05 -3.36 -4.95
N GLY A 107 -20.32 -2.66 -5.81
CA GLY A 107 -20.15 -2.99 -7.23
C GLY A 107 -19.53 -4.37 -7.49
N ILE A 108 -18.71 -4.87 -6.58
CA ILE A 108 -18.11 -6.21 -6.67
C ILE A 108 -18.75 -7.25 -5.72
N GLY A 109 -19.80 -6.87 -4.99
CA GLY A 109 -20.60 -7.82 -4.21
C GLY A 109 -20.18 -8.01 -2.76
N VAL A 110 -19.19 -7.24 -2.23
CA VAL A 110 -18.67 -7.38 -0.85
C VAL A 110 -19.08 -6.23 0.09
N GLY A 111 -19.97 -5.35 -0.36
CA GLY A 111 -20.36 -4.16 0.39
C GLY A 111 -20.93 -4.43 1.79
N ASN A 112 -21.66 -5.53 1.97
CA ASN A 112 -22.26 -5.87 3.26
C ASN A 112 -21.21 -6.15 4.34
N SER A 113 -20.10 -6.81 3.98
CA SER A 113 -19.01 -7.15 4.90
C SER A 113 -18.21 -5.91 5.31
N ILE A 114 -18.15 -4.88 4.45
CA ILE A 114 -17.35 -3.67 4.66
C ILE A 114 -18.14 -2.57 5.38
N THR A 115 -19.47 -2.52 5.21
CA THR A 115 -20.33 -1.44 5.75
C THR A 115 -20.12 -1.17 7.26
N PRO A 116 -20.03 -2.16 8.16
CA PRO A 116 -19.83 -1.91 9.59
C PRO A 116 -18.49 -1.21 9.86
N HIS A 117 -17.44 -1.64 9.19
CA HIS A 117 -16.09 -1.09 9.35
C HIS A 117 -15.98 0.34 8.82
N ALA A 118 -16.52 0.60 7.62
CA ALA A 118 -16.51 1.95 7.06
C ALA A 118 -17.22 2.95 7.98
N LYS A 119 -18.35 2.55 8.58
CA LYS A 119 -19.04 3.38 9.57
C LYS A 119 -18.17 3.63 10.80
N ALA A 120 -17.54 2.60 11.36
CA ALA A 120 -16.67 2.73 12.52
C ALA A 120 -15.46 3.63 12.24
N ILE A 121 -14.87 3.55 11.03
CA ILE A 121 -13.77 4.41 10.57
C ILE A 121 -14.23 5.87 10.52
N ILE A 122 -15.39 6.16 9.90
CA ILE A 122 -15.94 7.51 9.78
C ILE A 122 -16.24 8.09 11.17
N ASP A 123 -16.92 7.32 12.04
CA ASP A 123 -17.25 7.75 13.39
C ASP A 123 -16.00 8.02 14.26
N ALA A 124 -14.95 7.24 14.07
CA ALA A 124 -13.66 7.44 14.77
C ALA A 124 -12.90 8.66 14.22
N ALA A 125 -12.91 8.88 12.90
CA ALA A 125 -12.28 10.03 12.25
C ALA A 125 -12.95 11.35 12.63
N ASP A 126 -14.29 11.39 12.69
CA ASP A 126 -15.05 12.57 13.15
C ASP A 126 -14.68 12.95 14.59
N LYS A 127 -14.34 11.96 15.44
CA LYS A 127 -13.84 12.16 16.81
C LYS A 127 -12.35 12.38 16.89
N ARG A 128 -11.63 12.40 15.76
CA ARG A 128 -10.17 12.45 15.67
C ARG A 128 -9.44 11.36 16.47
N ASN A 129 -10.10 10.21 16.63
CA ASN A 129 -9.50 9.05 17.30
C ASN A 129 -8.71 8.21 16.28
N TRP A 130 -7.54 8.71 15.90
CA TRP A 130 -6.71 8.12 14.86
C TRP A 130 -6.20 6.73 15.19
N ALA A 131 -6.05 6.40 16.47
CA ALA A 131 -5.69 5.04 16.89
C ALA A 131 -6.79 4.04 16.52
N ASN A 132 -8.05 4.39 16.78
CA ASN A 132 -9.18 3.56 16.40
C ASN A 132 -9.36 3.51 14.88
N VAL A 133 -9.13 4.61 14.15
CA VAL A 133 -9.20 4.61 12.68
C VAL A 133 -8.21 3.58 12.12
N ARG A 134 -6.96 3.58 12.58
CA ARG A 134 -5.93 2.62 12.12
C ARG A 134 -6.35 1.17 12.44
N GLN A 135 -6.83 0.93 13.65
CA GLN A 135 -7.29 -0.41 14.05
C GLN A 135 -8.47 -0.90 13.19
N GLU A 136 -9.44 -0.04 12.87
CA GLU A 136 -10.58 -0.41 12.02
C GLU A 136 -10.17 -0.61 10.56
N LEU A 137 -9.17 0.11 10.06
CA LEU A 137 -8.59 -0.14 8.73
C LEU A 137 -7.97 -1.54 8.65
N ASP A 138 -7.20 -1.95 9.66
CA ASP A 138 -6.60 -3.29 9.71
C ASP A 138 -7.69 -4.38 9.77
N ARG A 139 -8.76 -4.16 10.53
CA ARG A 139 -9.93 -5.06 10.57
C ARG A 139 -10.67 -5.11 9.24
N THR A 140 -10.82 -3.96 8.58
CA THR A 140 -11.46 -3.87 7.27
C THR A 140 -10.73 -4.71 6.24
N GLN A 141 -9.41 -4.64 6.21
CA GLN A 141 -8.60 -5.43 5.28
C GLN A 141 -8.85 -6.93 5.46
N ASN A 142 -8.83 -7.43 6.69
CA ASN A 142 -9.11 -8.83 6.99
C ASN A 142 -10.53 -9.23 6.56
N SER A 143 -11.52 -8.35 6.79
CA SER A 143 -12.92 -8.61 6.41
C SER A 143 -13.13 -8.60 4.90
N VAL A 144 -12.42 -7.74 4.15
CA VAL A 144 -12.41 -7.74 2.69
C VAL A 144 -11.84 -9.05 2.16
N GLN A 145 -10.68 -9.46 2.69
CA GLN A 145 -10.03 -10.71 2.29
C GLN A 145 -10.96 -11.92 2.54
N GLN A 146 -11.56 -11.99 3.72
CA GLN A 146 -12.50 -13.06 4.05
C GLN A 146 -13.74 -13.04 3.14
N ALA A 147 -14.35 -11.88 2.91
CA ALA A 147 -15.52 -11.75 2.06
C ALA A 147 -15.23 -12.15 0.60
N MET A 148 -14.04 -11.81 0.09
CA MET A 148 -13.61 -12.23 -1.25
C MET A 148 -13.41 -13.73 -1.35
N ASN A 149 -12.85 -14.37 -0.31
CA ASN A 149 -12.72 -15.83 -0.26
C ASN A 149 -14.11 -16.51 -0.21
N GLU A 150 -15.06 -15.96 0.54
CA GLU A 150 -16.44 -16.51 0.65
C GLU A 150 -17.20 -16.44 -0.68
N VAL A 151 -16.98 -15.41 -1.48
CA VAL A 151 -17.60 -15.30 -2.82
C VAL A 151 -16.83 -16.05 -3.91
N HIS A 152 -15.76 -16.75 -3.54
CA HIS A 152 -14.89 -17.51 -4.47
C HIS A 152 -14.39 -16.70 -5.66
N ASP A 153 -14.15 -15.40 -5.47
CA ASP A 153 -13.69 -14.50 -6.52
C ASP A 153 -12.24 -14.03 -6.25
N GLU A 154 -11.35 -15.03 -6.22
CA GLU A 154 -9.92 -14.80 -5.95
C GLU A 154 -9.28 -13.82 -6.95
N LYS A 155 -9.74 -13.82 -8.20
CA LYS A 155 -9.21 -12.92 -9.23
C LYS A 155 -9.53 -11.46 -8.94
N LEU A 156 -10.74 -11.14 -8.49
CA LEU A 156 -11.07 -9.78 -8.06
C LEU A 156 -10.29 -9.39 -6.81
N SER A 157 -10.10 -10.31 -5.85
CA SER A 157 -9.26 -10.06 -4.67
C SER A 157 -7.83 -9.68 -5.05
N GLN A 158 -7.25 -10.39 -6.02
CA GLN A 158 -5.91 -10.11 -6.54
C GLN A 158 -5.84 -8.74 -7.23
N LEU A 159 -6.88 -8.35 -7.98
CA LEU A 159 -6.96 -7.02 -8.60
C LEU A 159 -7.11 -5.90 -7.57
N VAL A 160 -7.87 -6.10 -6.48
CA VAL A 160 -7.91 -5.14 -5.35
C VAL A 160 -6.52 -4.98 -4.75
N SER A 161 -5.83 -6.09 -4.48
CA SER A 161 -4.46 -6.05 -3.93
C SER A 161 -3.49 -5.34 -4.87
N LEU A 162 -3.58 -5.61 -6.16
CA LEU A 162 -2.75 -4.97 -7.20
C LEU A 162 -3.00 -3.46 -7.28
N GLY A 163 -4.27 -3.01 -7.27
CA GLY A 163 -4.62 -1.59 -7.27
C GLY A 163 -4.05 -0.86 -6.06
N GLY A 164 -4.15 -1.46 -4.89
CA GLY A 164 -3.57 -0.94 -3.65
C GLY A 164 -2.05 -0.86 -3.70
N TRP A 165 -1.39 -1.90 -4.21
CA TRP A 165 0.06 -1.92 -4.37
C TRP A 165 0.56 -0.86 -5.38
N LEU A 166 -0.11 -0.70 -6.52
CA LEU A 166 0.23 0.33 -7.51
C LEU A 166 0.16 1.72 -6.90
N ARG A 167 -0.91 2.03 -6.17
CA ARG A 167 -1.06 3.32 -5.51
C ARG A 167 -0.07 3.54 -4.37
N GLY A 168 0.16 2.52 -3.55
CA GLY A 168 1.17 2.56 -2.50
C GLY A 168 2.57 2.80 -3.05
N THR A 169 2.93 2.14 -4.16
CA THR A 169 4.21 2.30 -4.85
C THR A 169 4.36 3.69 -5.47
N GLU A 170 3.30 4.25 -6.03
CA GLU A 170 3.29 5.62 -6.56
C GLU A 170 3.62 6.64 -5.45
N VAL A 171 2.95 6.54 -4.29
CA VAL A 171 3.19 7.44 -3.17
C VAL A 171 4.59 7.23 -2.58
N LEU A 172 4.99 5.97 -2.37
CA LEU A 172 6.33 5.63 -1.90
C LEU A 172 7.41 6.27 -2.80
N THR A 173 7.30 6.07 -4.10
CA THR A 173 8.28 6.61 -5.05
C THR A 173 8.22 8.14 -5.13
N SER A 174 7.05 8.75 -4.98
CA SER A 174 6.91 10.21 -4.92
C SER A 174 7.64 10.80 -3.72
N VAL A 175 7.47 10.20 -2.52
CA VAL A 175 8.16 10.61 -1.29
C VAL A 175 9.67 10.42 -1.41
N VAL A 176 10.10 9.22 -1.83
CA VAL A 176 11.55 8.91 -1.97
C VAL A 176 12.21 9.77 -3.04
N LYS A 177 11.51 10.11 -4.12
CA LYS A 177 12.03 11.02 -5.16
C LYS A 177 12.28 12.44 -4.64
N GLN A 178 11.45 12.93 -3.71
CA GLN A 178 11.64 14.26 -3.11
C GLN A 178 12.85 14.30 -2.18
N HIS A 179 13.06 13.23 -1.42
CA HIS A 179 14.14 13.10 -0.43
C HIS A 179 14.81 11.73 -0.57
N PHE A 180 15.59 11.57 -1.66
CA PHE A 180 16.20 10.28 -1.97
C PHE A 180 17.10 9.79 -0.84
N SER A 181 16.85 8.55 -0.41
CA SER A 181 17.74 7.78 0.45
C SER A 181 17.77 6.32 -0.03
N ASN A 182 18.90 5.63 0.21
CA ASN A 182 19.00 4.21 -0.13
C ASN A 182 17.99 3.38 0.67
N ASP A 183 17.75 3.69 1.94
CA ASP A 183 16.81 2.97 2.79
C ASP A 183 15.36 3.17 2.31
N GLY A 184 15.01 4.37 1.83
CA GLY A 184 13.72 4.63 1.20
C GLY A 184 13.55 3.87 -0.11
N ALA A 185 14.58 3.84 -0.95
CA ALA A 185 14.55 3.12 -2.21
C ALA A 185 14.48 1.60 -2.01
N GLU A 186 15.10 1.07 -0.94
CA GLU A 186 15.06 -0.37 -0.60
C GLU A 186 13.64 -0.88 -0.29
N LEU A 187 12.72 -0.01 0.14
CA LEU A 187 11.30 -0.36 0.31
C LEU A 187 10.63 -0.79 -1.00
N LEU A 188 11.21 -0.47 -2.16
CA LEU A 188 10.76 -0.93 -3.48
C LEU A 188 11.26 -2.34 -3.82
N HIS A 189 12.22 -2.89 -3.08
CA HIS A 189 12.79 -4.21 -3.38
C HIS A 189 11.83 -5.33 -3.02
N GLN A 190 10.86 -5.58 -3.89
CA GLN A 190 9.77 -6.55 -3.73
C GLN A 190 9.66 -7.49 -4.95
N PRO A 191 10.73 -8.23 -5.32
CA PRO A 191 10.79 -8.99 -6.56
C PRO A 191 9.76 -10.13 -6.61
N ASP A 192 9.48 -10.77 -5.47
CA ASP A 192 8.53 -11.89 -5.38
C ASP A 192 7.10 -11.40 -5.60
N LEU A 193 6.75 -10.23 -5.06
CA LEU A 193 5.44 -9.62 -5.24
C LEU A 193 5.18 -9.22 -6.69
N LEU A 194 6.18 -8.68 -7.39
CA LEU A 194 6.08 -8.40 -8.82
C LEU A 194 5.85 -9.66 -9.63
N THR A 195 6.61 -10.71 -9.34
CA THR A 195 6.49 -12.00 -10.02
C THR A 195 5.11 -12.61 -9.74
N TYR A 196 4.61 -12.51 -8.52
CA TYR A 196 3.27 -12.93 -8.13
C TYR A 196 2.20 -12.22 -8.98
N PHE A 197 2.19 -10.88 -9.02
CA PHE A 197 1.20 -10.13 -9.81
C PHE A 197 1.30 -10.44 -11.31
N GLN A 198 2.51 -10.55 -11.87
CA GLN A 198 2.68 -10.93 -13.28
C GLN A 198 2.05 -12.29 -13.58
N THR A 199 2.33 -13.29 -12.74
CA THR A 199 1.79 -14.64 -12.92
C THR A 199 0.26 -14.66 -12.80
N ARG A 200 -0.29 -13.92 -11.81
CA ARG A 200 -1.74 -13.87 -11.61
C ARG A 200 -2.47 -13.16 -12.75
N LEU A 201 -1.95 -12.05 -13.24
CA LEU A 201 -2.54 -11.35 -14.39
C LEU A 201 -2.50 -12.19 -15.67
N GLN A 202 -1.43 -12.97 -15.89
CA GLN A 202 -1.36 -13.90 -17.02
C GLN A 202 -2.46 -14.99 -16.96
N ALA A 203 -2.82 -15.41 -15.75
CA ALA A 203 -3.90 -16.39 -15.53
C ALA A 203 -5.32 -15.78 -15.63
N MET A 204 -5.45 -14.46 -15.86
CA MET A 204 -6.71 -13.72 -15.97
C MET A 204 -7.05 -13.35 -17.42
N SER A 205 -6.72 -14.22 -18.38
CA SER A 205 -6.91 -13.95 -19.82
C SER A 205 -8.37 -13.66 -20.22
N GLU A 206 -9.34 -14.08 -19.41
CA GLU A 206 -10.76 -13.76 -19.62
C GLU A 206 -11.08 -12.28 -19.35
N PHE A 207 -10.26 -11.58 -18.56
CA PHE A 207 -10.39 -10.12 -18.35
C PHE A 207 -9.66 -9.38 -19.47
N ASN A 208 -10.19 -9.47 -20.67
CA ASN A 208 -9.64 -8.79 -21.86
C ASN A 208 -9.93 -7.27 -21.81
N LEU A 209 -9.39 -6.60 -20.78
CA LEU A 209 -9.52 -5.15 -20.58
C LEU A 209 -8.21 -4.45 -20.93
N PRO A 210 -8.25 -3.33 -21.65
CA PRO A 210 -7.05 -2.57 -22.00
C PRO A 210 -6.18 -2.23 -20.79
N ILE A 211 -6.79 -1.84 -19.66
CA ILE A 211 -6.07 -1.51 -18.43
C ILE A 211 -5.29 -2.70 -17.85
N VAL A 212 -5.82 -3.93 -17.97
CA VAL A 212 -5.11 -5.14 -17.50
C VAL A 212 -3.85 -5.38 -18.31
N HIS A 213 -3.91 -5.22 -19.64
CA HIS A 213 -2.75 -5.31 -20.52
C HIS A 213 -1.71 -4.22 -20.23
N GLN A 214 -2.16 -2.97 -20.05
CA GLN A 214 -1.27 -1.86 -19.70
C GLN A 214 -0.54 -2.12 -18.38
N ILE A 215 -1.21 -2.70 -17.39
CA ILE A 215 -0.57 -3.07 -16.12
C ILE A 215 0.43 -4.21 -16.34
N GLN A 216 0.11 -5.23 -17.12
CA GLN A 216 1.03 -6.33 -17.45
C GLN A 216 2.33 -5.79 -18.08
N ASP A 217 2.21 -4.92 -19.07
CA ASP A 217 3.36 -4.29 -19.74
C ASP A 217 4.19 -3.45 -18.76
N ALA A 218 3.52 -2.66 -17.92
CA ALA A 218 4.18 -1.83 -16.93
C ALA A 218 4.92 -2.64 -15.86
N LEU A 219 4.39 -3.79 -15.41
CA LEU A 219 5.10 -4.67 -14.49
C LEU A 219 6.37 -5.27 -15.12
N VAL A 220 6.36 -5.51 -16.44
CA VAL A 220 7.57 -5.91 -17.18
C VAL A 220 8.60 -4.78 -17.19
N GLU A 221 8.18 -3.51 -17.38
CA GLU A 221 9.06 -2.34 -17.33
C GLU A 221 9.64 -2.08 -15.92
N VAL A 222 8.82 -2.25 -14.86
CA VAL A 222 9.21 -2.01 -13.47
C VAL A 222 10.20 -3.05 -12.96
N LYS A 223 10.03 -4.32 -13.34
CA LYS A 223 10.81 -5.44 -12.80
C LYS A 223 12.33 -5.22 -12.83
N PRO A 224 12.98 -4.84 -13.95
CA PRO A 224 14.43 -4.63 -14.00
C PRO A 224 14.88 -3.39 -13.21
N LEU A 225 13.99 -2.47 -12.87
CA LEU A 225 14.31 -1.25 -12.12
C LEU A 225 14.45 -1.50 -10.61
N ILE A 226 13.77 -2.53 -10.08
CA ILE A 226 13.72 -2.84 -8.65
C ILE A 226 14.24 -4.23 -8.31
N ASN A 227 14.25 -5.19 -9.25
CA ASN A 227 14.85 -6.51 -9.06
C ASN A 227 16.30 -6.50 -9.55
N ILE A 228 17.20 -5.93 -8.77
CA ILE A 228 18.60 -5.67 -9.13
C ILE A 228 19.60 -6.52 -8.35
N GLY A 229 19.13 -7.63 -7.75
CA GLY A 229 19.96 -8.54 -6.94
C GLY A 229 20.52 -7.82 -5.72
N ASN A 230 21.85 -7.86 -5.54
CA ASN A 230 22.54 -7.23 -4.41
C ASN A 230 22.91 -5.74 -4.66
N ALA A 231 22.54 -5.17 -5.81
CA ALA A 231 22.77 -3.75 -6.08
C ALA A 231 21.76 -2.88 -5.34
N ARG A 232 21.98 -1.56 -5.31
CA ARG A 232 21.05 -0.59 -4.72
C ARG A 232 20.14 0.00 -5.79
N ILE A 233 18.88 0.21 -5.46
CA ILE A 233 17.93 0.88 -6.34
C ILE A 233 18.37 2.35 -6.49
N SER A 234 18.59 2.79 -7.72
CA SER A 234 19.06 4.14 -8.02
C SER A 234 17.93 5.19 -7.95
N ALA A 235 18.29 6.46 -7.75
CA ALA A 235 17.35 7.56 -7.84
C ALA A 235 16.63 7.62 -9.22
N GLU A 236 17.32 7.26 -10.29
CA GLU A 236 16.73 7.20 -11.63
C GLU A 236 15.71 6.05 -11.74
N SER A 237 15.99 4.88 -11.13
CA SER A 237 15.03 3.78 -11.06
C SER A 237 13.76 4.20 -10.27
N VAL A 238 13.92 4.85 -9.12
CA VAL A 238 12.79 5.39 -8.33
C VAL A 238 11.94 6.35 -9.17
N LYS A 239 12.59 7.27 -9.90
CA LYS A 239 11.91 8.23 -10.77
C LYS A 239 11.11 7.52 -11.86
N LYS A 240 11.70 6.54 -12.55
CA LYS A 240 11.01 5.77 -13.59
C LYS A 240 9.83 4.97 -13.05
N VAL A 241 9.99 4.31 -11.91
CA VAL A 241 8.89 3.58 -11.26
C VAL A 241 7.76 4.55 -10.90
N ASN A 242 8.08 5.74 -10.37
CA ASN A 242 7.07 6.76 -10.08
C ASN A 242 6.32 7.21 -11.34
N GLU A 243 7.00 7.45 -12.45
CA GLU A 243 6.37 7.83 -13.73
C GLU A 243 5.42 6.74 -14.25
N ILE A 244 5.84 5.47 -14.18
CA ILE A 244 5.02 4.33 -14.60
C ILE A 244 3.79 4.19 -13.71
N THR A 245 3.96 4.19 -12.39
CA THR A 245 2.84 3.99 -11.45
C THR A 245 1.87 5.18 -11.44
N THR A 246 2.35 6.41 -11.63
CA THR A 246 1.50 7.59 -11.79
C THR A 246 0.66 7.50 -13.06
N ARG A 247 1.27 7.09 -14.20
CA ARG A 247 0.54 6.86 -15.44
C ARG A 247 -0.57 5.81 -15.25
N LEU A 248 -0.23 4.66 -14.69
CA LEU A 248 -1.21 3.60 -14.43
C LEU A 248 -2.33 4.04 -13.48
N GLY A 249 -1.99 4.77 -12.41
CA GLY A 249 -2.98 5.33 -11.50
C GLY A 249 -4.00 6.23 -12.21
N ASN A 250 -3.53 7.06 -13.15
CA ASN A 250 -4.39 7.91 -13.98
C ASN A 250 -5.23 7.07 -14.96
N ASP A 251 -4.65 6.03 -15.56
CA ASP A 251 -5.36 5.17 -16.52
C ASP A 251 -6.42 4.29 -15.82
N ILE A 252 -6.21 3.88 -14.57
CA ILE A 252 -7.20 3.14 -13.76
C ILE A 252 -8.46 4.00 -13.54
N VAL A 253 -8.31 5.29 -13.26
CA VAL A 253 -9.45 6.20 -12.99
C VAL A 253 -10.04 6.81 -14.26
N LYS A 254 -9.34 6.74 -15.40
CA LYS A 254 -9.80 7.33 -16.65
C LYS A 254 -10.93 6.52 -17.25
N LYS A 255 -11.99 7.22 -17.68
CA LYS A 255 -13.06 6.64 -18.48
C LYS A 255 -12.58 6.43 -19.93
N ASP A 256 -12.83 5.25 -20.49
CA ASP A 256 -12.53 4.94 -21.91
C ASP A 256 -13.38 5.76 -22.84
#